data_272fd447346b9496bf194963e8f43ac2
#
_entry.id   272fd447346b9496bf194963e8f43ac2
#
_cell.length_a   1.000
_cell.length_b   1.000
_cell.length_c   1.000
_cell.angle_alpha   90.00
_cell.angle_beta   90.00
_cell.angle_gamma   90.00
#
_symmetry.space_group_name_H-M   'P 1'
#
loop_
_entity.id
_entity.type
_entity.pdbx_description
1 polymer ?
#
loop_
_entity_poly.entity_id
_entity_poly.type
_entity_poly.pdbx_seq_one_letter_code
_entity_poly.pdbx_strand_id
1 'polypeptide(L)'
;TTPTLATGTHTYRVLITQTGSACDVTSTSVTITVSDDPTVSIINSNPNICNGGTSLLTASPSGGTGTNSFQWQQLVGAVWNNVSTNQSYTTDVLTVPGTYTYRVILTQNSSGCLVVSSNTTVTVVEDPIVTVSPSALTICDGGTTSFTASVTGGTGTNTFQWQSFNGTIWGNVGTNLNTYTTP
;
A
#
# COMPACT_ATOMS: atom_id res chain seq x y z
N THR A 1 -17.28 23.61 -32.28
CA THR A 1 -16.56 22.75 -31.32
C THR A 1 -15.09 22.77 -31.67
N THR A 2 -14.23 23.17 -30.74
CA THR A 2 -12.79 23.06 -30.90
C THR A 2 -12.40 21.58 -30.83
N PRO A 3 -11.43 21.11 -31.67
CA PRO A 3 -10.87 19.78 -31.53
C PRO A 3 -10.20 19.64 -30.15
N THR A 4 -9.98 18.41 -29.69
CA THR A 4 -9.19 18.13 -28.48
C THR A 4 -7.80 18.71 -28.67
N LEU A 5 -7.33 19.48 -27.66
CA LEU A 5 -6.01 20.10 -27.69
C LEU A 5 -4.95 19.10 -27.26
N ALA A 6 -3.83 19.04 -27.99
CA ALA A 6 -2.65 18.31 -27.55
C ALA A 6 -1.94 19.06 -26.42
N THR A 7 -1.06 18.38 -25.69
CA THR A 7 -0.18 18.98 -24.68
C THR A 7 0.60 20.15 -25.29
N GLY A 8 0.68 21.27 -24.59
CA GLY A 8 1.37 22.49 -25.01
C GLY A 8 0.58 23.75 -24.78
N THR A 9 1.08 24.86 -25.31
CA THR A 9 0.49 26.18 -25.15
C THR A 9 -0.27 26.56 -26.43
N HIS A 10 -1.54 26.89 -26.29
CA HIS A 10 -2.43 27.28 -27.39
C HIS A 10 -2.91 28.69 -27.16
N THR A 11 -2.68 29.58 -28.16
CA THR A 11 -3.04 31.00 -28.06
C THR A 11 -4.11 31.34 -29.09
N TYR A 12 -5.15 32.02 -28.66
CA TYR A 12 -6.30 32.39 -29.46
C TYR A 12 -6.56 33.86 -29.38
N ARG A 13 -7.11 34.44 -30.49
CA ARG A 13 -7.64 35.79 -30.56
C ARG A 13 -8.85 35.81 -31.47
N VAL A 14 -9.66 36.81 -31.38
CA VAL A 14 -10.76 37.05 -32.34
C VAL A 14 -10.44 38.28 -33.21
N LEU A 15 -10.70 38.15 -34.51
CA LEU A 15 -10.70 39.26 -35.46
C LEU A 15 -12.18 39.55 -35.80
N ILE A 16 -12.58 40.79 -35.69
CA ILE A 16 -13.90 41.29 -36.08
C ILE A 16 -13.74 42.20 -37.28
N THR A 17 -14.42 41.87 -38.36
CA THR A 17 -14.52 42.71 -39.58
C THR A 17 -15.93 43.22 -39.74
N GLN A 18 -16.10 44.57 -39.87
CA GLN A 18 -17.39 45.17 -40.08
C GLN A 18 -17.62 45.43 -41.57
N THR A 19 -18.62 44.75 -42.14
CA THR A 19 -19.03 44.98 -43.54
C THR A 19 -19.67 46.35 -43.71
N GLY A 20 -19.19 47.11 -44.66
CA GLY A 20 -19.69 48.50 -44.98
C GLY A 20 -18.88 49.65 -44.42
N SER A 21 -18.03 49.43 -43.38
CA SER A 21 -17.15 50.46 -42.78
C SER A 21 -15.69 50.17 -43.00
N ALA A 22 -15.31 48.98 -43.45
CA ALA A 22 -13.95 48.51 -43.63
C ALA A 22 -13.11 48.60 -42.30
N CYS A 23 -13.78 48.47 -41.14
CA CYS A 23 -13.14 48.51 -39.84
C CYS A 23 -12.84 47.09 -39.34
N ASP A 24 -11.55 46.79 -39.17
CA ASP A 24 -11.07 45.52 -38.57
C ASP A 24 -10.50 45.78 -37.20
N VAL A 25 -10.94 44.98 -36.21
CA VAL A 25 -10.45 45.05 -34.82
C VAL A 25 -10.04 43.66 -34.36
N THR A 26 -8.84 43.56 -33.80
CA THR A 26 -8.32 42.31 -33.21
C THR A 26 -8.35 42.41 -31.69
N SER A 27 -8.83 41.40 -31.04
CA SER A 27 -8.81 41.29 -29.57
C SER A 27 -7.39 41.07 -29.05
N THR A 28 -7.18 41.26 -27.75
CA THR A 28 -6.04 40.70 -27.02
C THR A 28 -6.06 39.19 -27.11
N SER A 29 -4.90 38.55 -27.00
CA SER A 29 -4.77 37.07 -27.03
C SER A 29 -5.12 36.50 -25.67
N VAL A 30 -5.69 35.27 -25.70
CA VAL A 30 -5.88 34.41 -24.54
C VAL A 30 -5.07 33.13 -24.75
N THR A 31 -4.41 32.65 -23.69
CA THR A 31 -3.56 31.46 -23.74
C THR A 31 -4.14 30.36 -22.85
N ILE A 32 -4.16 29.14 -23.38
CA ILE A 32 -4.51 27.91 -22.67
C ILE A 32 -3.28 27.02 -22.68
N THR A 33 -2.88 26.52 -21.52
CA THR A 33 -1.81 25.51 -21.41
C THR A 33 -2.43 24.17 -21.09
N VAL A 34 -2.15 23.17 -21.94
CA VAL A 34 -2.52 21.78 -21.74
C VAL A 34 -1.30 21.05 -21.22
N SER A 35 -1.39 20.50 -20.01
CA SER A 35 -0.34 19.70 -19.37
C SER A 35 -0.61 18.21 -19.57
N ASP A 36 0.47 17.40 -19.49
CA ASP A 36 0.32 15.94 -19.46
C ASP A 36 -0.52 15.50 -18.25
N ASP A 37 -1.25 14.41 -18.40
CA ASP A 37 -2.00 13.81 -17.30
C ASP A 37 -1.04 13.30 -16.21
N PRO A 38 -1.41 13.41 -14.93
CA PRO A 38 -0.64 12.80 -13.86
C PRO A 38 -0.73 11.28 -13.92
N THR A 39 0.23 10.62 -13.29
CA THR A 39 0.17 9.19 -12.97
C THR A 39 0.24 9.00 -11.47
N VAL A 40 -0.27 7.89 -10.96
CA VAL A 40 -0.14 7.52 -9.56
C VAL A 40 0.10 6.02 -9.42
N SER A 41 1.15 5.65 -8.70
CA SER A 41 1.44 4.28 -8.28
C SER A 41 1.25 4.12 -6.77
N ILE A 42 1.15 2.88 -6.31
CA ILE A 42 1.02 2.54 -4.89
C ILE A 42 2.26 1.77 -4.46
N ILE A 43 2.87 2.21 -3.36
CA ILE A 43 3.88 1.46 -2.62
C ILE A 43 3.16 0.79 -1.47
N ASN A 44 3.24 -0.55 -1.40
CA ASN A 44 2.67 -1.36 -0.33
C ASN A 44 3.82 -1.93 0.51
N SER A 45 3.93 -1.51 1.78
CA SER A 45 5.04 -1.90 2.65
C SER A 45 4.98 -3.37 3.08
N ASN A 46 3.77 -3.89 3.28
CA ASN A 46 3.53 -5.25 3.75
C ASN A 46 2.38 -5.90 2.97
N PRO A 47 2.66 -6.49 1.79
CA PRO A 47 1.63 -7.13 0.97
C PRO A 47 1.06 -8.41 1.60
N ASN A 48 1.80 -9.04 2.52
CA ASN A 48 1.36 -10.21 3.28
C ASN A 48 1.52 -9.93 4.77
N ILE A 49 0.47 -10.12 5.54
CA ILE A 49 0.42 -9.89 6.99
C ILE A 49 -0.25 -11.07 7.68
N CYS A 50 0.06 -11.28 8.95
CA CYS A 50 -0.67 -12.22 9.80
C CYS A 50 -1.98 -11.61 10.29
N ASN A 51 -2.86 -12.44 10.84
CA ASN A 51 -4.11 -12.03 11.46
C ASN A 51 -3.87 -10.93 12.50
N GLY A 52 -4.69 -9.87 12.47
CA GLY A 52 -4.53 -8.69 13.32
C GLY A 52 -3.46 -7.69 12.87
N GLY A 53 -2.80 -7.91 11.73
CA GLY A 53 -1.81 -7.00 11.16
C GLY A 53 -2.43 -5.82 10.41
N THR A 54 -1.56 -4.88 10.04
CA THR A 54 -1.85 -3.70 9.20
C THR A 54 -0.81 -3.55 8.11
N SER A 55 -1.14 -2.87 7.04
CA SER A 55 -0.20 -2.50 5.97
C SER A 55 -0.24 -1.00 5.70
N LEU A 56 0.92 -0.39 5.47
CA LEU A 56 1.03 1.00 5.03
C LEU A 56 1.06 1.05 3.50
N LEU A 57 0.08 1.76 2.93
CA LEU A 57 -0.04 2.06 1.52
C LEU A 57 0.32 3.52 1.29
N THR A 58 1.22 3.79 0.35
CA THR A 58 1.66 5.16 0.04
C THR A 58 1.45 5.45 -1.44
N ALA A 59 0.72 6.53 -1.74
CA ALA A 59 0.54 7.02 -3.09
C ALA A 59 1.79 7.76 -3.56
N SER A 60 2.31 7.38 -4.74
CA SER A 60 3.45 8.01 -5.40
C SER A 60 2.99 8.66 -6.70
N PRO A 61 2.58 9.95 -6.67
CA PRO A 61 2.18 10.69 -7.86
C PRO A 61 3.39 11.12 -8.69
N SER A 62 3.21 11.24 -10.00
CA SER A 62 4.20 11.77 -10.93
C SER A 62 3.53 12.51 -12.08
N GLY A 63 4.15 13.58 -12.58
CA GLY A 63 3.63 14.37 -13.70
C GLY A 63 2.43 15.24 -13.35
N GLY A 64 1.78 15.76 -14.39
CA GLY A 64 0.67 16.70 -14.27
C GLY A 64 1.06 18.04 -13.67
N THR A 65 0.08 18.83 -13.23
CA THR A 65 0.28 20.17 -12.65
C THR A 65 -0.78 20.46 -11.59
N GLY A 66 -0.38 21.17 -10.52
CA GLY A 66 -1.27 21.59 -9.44
C GLY A 66 -1.07 20.82 -8.14
N THR A 67 -1.92 21.11 -7.15
CA THR A 67 -1.88 20.45 -5.84
C THR A 67 -2.59 19.12 -5.88
N ASN A 68 -1.91 18.08 -5.40
CA ASN A 68 -2.44 16.72 -5.34
C ASN A 68 -3.40 16.55 -4.17
N SER A 69 -4.55 15.95 -4.42
CA SER A 69 -5.47 15.39 -3.41
C SER A 69 -5.71 13.91 -3.69
N PHE A 70 -5.89 13.15 -2.63
CA PHE A 70 -5.96 11.69 -2.69
C PHE A 70 -7.30 11.20 -2.14
N GLN A 71 -7.83 10.11 -2.70
CA GLN A 71 -8.93 9.36 -2.15
C GLN A 71 -8.61 7.88 -2.24
N TRP A 72 -8.27 7.27 -1.11
CA TRP A 72 -8.11 5.83 -1.01
C TRP A 72 -9.45 5.13 -0.97
N GLN A 73 -9.50 3.99 -1.62
CA GLN A 73 -10.70 3.15 -1.68
C GLN A 73 -10.32 1.69 -1.44
N GLN A 74 -11.18 0.98 -0.71
CA GLN A 74 -11.15 -0.46 -0.51
C GLN A 74 -12.29 -1.11 -1.27
N LEU A 75 -12.01 -2.22 -1.95
CA LEU A 75 -13.03 -3.04 -2.61
C LEU A 75 -13.68 -3.99 -1.60
N VAL A 76 -14.99 -3.84 -1.41
CA VAL A 76 -15.80 -4.74 -0.57
C VAL A 76 -16.93 -5.31 -1.43
N GLY A 77 -16.86 -6.61 -1.70
CA GLY A 77 -17.72 -7.23 -2.71
C GLY A 77 -17.41 -6.65 -4.10
N ALA A 78 -18.38 -5.94 -4.70
CA ALA A 78 -18.22 -5.26 -5.98
C ALA A 78 -18.21 -3.72 -5.86
N VAL A 79 -18.11 -3.18 -4.64
CA VAL A 79 -18.22 -1.74 -4.36
C VAL A 79 -16.91 -1.19 -3.82
N TRP A 80 -16.48 -0.04 -4.36
CA TRP A 80 -15.35 0.72 -3.84
C TRP A 80 -15.80 1.67 -2.75
N ASN A 81 -15.36 1.45 -1.51
CA ASN A 81 -15.63 2.27 -0.34
C ASN A 81 -14.47 3.20 -0.03
N ASN A 82 -14.76 4.47 0.24
CA ASN A 82 -13.74 5.45 0.63
C ASN A 82 -13.21 5.14 2.03
N VAL A 83 -11.87 5.16 2.19
CA VAL A 83 -11.21 4.83 3.47
C VAL A 83 -10.27 5.93 3.98
N SER A 84 -9.63 6.74 3.11
CA SER A 84 -8.73 7.81 3.55
C SER A 84 -8.55 8.86 2.46
N THR A 85 -8.16 10.09 2.85
CA THR A 85 -7.81 11.20 1.94
C THR A 85 -6.35 11.64 2.07
N ASN A 86 -5.56 11.00 2.92
CA ASN A 86 -4.14 11.31 3.06
C ASN A 86 -3.30 10.68 1.92
N GLN A 87 -2.09 11.18 1.69
CA GLN A 87 -1.17 10.57 0.72
C GLN A 87 -0.80 9.14 1.11
N SER A 88 -0.67 8.85 2.40
CA SER A 88 -0.46 7.50 2.92
C SER A 88 -1.67 7.05 3.73
N TYR A 89 -1.99 5.77 3.63
CA TYR A 89 -3.07 5.11 4.35
C TYR A 89 -2.55 3.83 5.01
N THR A 90 -2.68 3.75 6.32
CA THR A 90 -2.50 2.48 7.03
C THR A 90 -3.85 1.78 7.09
N THR A 91 -3.90 0.54 6.63
CA THR A 91 -5.15 -0.25 6.67
C THR A 91 -5.66 -0.37 8.10
N ASP A 92 -6.95 -0.55 8.25
CA ASP A 92 -7.51 -1.01 9.51
C ASP A 92 -6.86 -2.35 9.90
N VAL A 93 -6.99 -2.74 11.18
CA VAL A 93 -6.56 -4.05 11.65
C VAL A 93 -7.37 -5.14 10.94
N LEU A 94 -6.69 -5.97 10.16
CA LEU A 94 -7.32 -7.01 9.35
C LEU A 94 -7.28 -8.35 10.09
N THR A 95 -8.44 -8.81 10.55
CA THR A 95 -8.57 -9.99 11.42
C THR A 95 -9.13 -11.23 10.73
N VAL A 96 -9.47 -11.15 9.45
CA VAL A 96 -10.02 -12.27 8.69
C VAL A 96 -9.05 -12.65 7.59
N PRO A 97 -8.58 -13.91 7.51
CA PRO A 97 -7.75 -14.38 6.41
C PRO A 97 -8.41 -14.16 5.06
N GLY A 98 -7.64 -13.68 4.08
CA GLY A 98 -8.14 -13.36 2.76
C GLY A 98 -7.37 -12.24 2.09
N THR A 99 -7.83 -11.85 0.90
CA THR A 99 -7.20 -10.78 0.09
C THR A 99 -8.07 -9.53 0.10
N TYR A 100 -7.48 -8.42 0.51
CA TYR A 100 -8.07 -7.10 0.56
C TYR A 100 -7.48 -6.25 -0.56
N THR A 101 -8.34 -5.63 -1.37
CA THR A 101 -7.92 -4.89 -2.57
C THR A 101 -8.15 -3.40 -2.36
N TYR A 102 -7.14 -2.60 -2.70
CA TYR A 102 -7.15 -1.14 -2.55
C TYR A 102 -6.74 -0.45 -3.85
N ARG A 103 -7.19 0.79 -3.99
CA ARG A 103 -6.73 1.73 -5.03
C ARG A 103 -6.73 3.14 -4.47
N VAL A 104 -6.06 4.07 -5.16
CA VAL A 104 -6.10 5.49 -4.86
C VAL A 104 -6.53 6.28 -6.10
N ILE A 105 -7.38 7.28 -5.90
CA ILE A 105 -7.72 8.29 -6.88
C ILE A 105 -6.89 9.52 -6.56
N LEU A 106 -6.13 10.00 -7.54
CA LEU A 106 -5.41 11.27 -7.50
C LEU A 106 -6.20 12.32 -8.27
N THR A 107 -6.42 13.48 -7.67
CA THR A 107 -6.98 14.65 -8.31
C THR A 107 -6.02 15.81 -8.17
N GLN A 108 -5.76 16.54 -9.28
CA GLN A 108 -4.96 17.76 -9.28
C GLN A 108 -5.88 18.98 -9.36
N ASN A 109 -5.95 19.75 -8.27
CA ASN A 109 -6.97 20.78 -8.10
C ASN A 109 -6.86 21.94 -9.09
N SER A 110 -5.67 22.27 -9.60
CA SER A 110 -5.49 23.42 -10.51
C SER A 110 -5.85 23.08 -11.97
N SER A 111 -5.64 21.83 -12.39
CA SER A 111 -5.89 21.36 -13.75
C SER A 111 -7.21 20.58 -13.87
N GLY A 112 -7.77 20.10 -12.76
CA GLY A 112 -8.92 19.20 -12.74
C GLY A 112 -8.59 17.78 -13.23
N CYS A 113 -7.31 17.46 -13.47
CA CYS A 113 -6.89 16.13 -13.92
C CYS A 113 -7.14 15.10 -12.81
N LEU A 114 -7.73 13.96 -13.20
CA LEU A 114 -8.04 12.85 -12.31
C LEU A 114 -7.47 11.56 -12.88
N VAL A 115 -6.80 10.79 -12.04
CA VAL A 115 -6.28 9.46 -12.40
C VAL A 115 -6.54 8.47 -11.28
N VAL A 116 -6.80 7.22 -11.65
CA VAL A 116 -6.95 6.09 -10.72
C VAL A 116 -5.74 5.18 -10.85
N SER A 117 -5.15 4.79 -9.73
CA SER A 117 -4.05 3.84 -9.72
C SER A 117 -4.47 2.45 -10.20
N SER A 118 -3.49 1.61 -10.55
CA SER A 118 -3.69 0.16 -10.53
C SER A 118 -4.04 -0.30 -9.12
N ASN A 119 -4.71 -1.45 -9.01
CA ASN A 119 -5.03 -2.03 -7.72
C ASN A 119 -3.77 -2.57 -7.02
N THR A 120 -3.77 -2.50 -5.69
CA THR A 120 -2.83 -3.23 -4.83
C THR A 120 -3.59 -4.15 -3.88
N THR A 121 -2.95 -5.21 -3.40
CA THR A 121 -3.58 -6.18 -2.50
C THR A 121 -2.78 -6.33 -1.22
N VAL A 122 -3.50 -6.52 -0.11
CA VAL A 122 -2.96 -6.98 1.18
C VAL A 122 -3.58 -8.33 1.46
N THR A 123 -2.76 -9.36 1.63
CA THR A 123 -3.20 -10.72 1.94
C THR A 123 -2.99 -11.00 3.42
N VAL A 124 -4.07 -11.32 4.11
CA VAL A 124 -4.05 -11.78 5.50
C VAL A 124 -3.94 -13.29 5.50
N VAL A 125 -2.90 -13.82 6.12
CA VAL A 125 -2.69 -15.24 6.35
C VAL A 125 -2.97 -15.58 7.81
N GLU A 126 -3.27 -16.85 8.08
CA GLU A 126 -3.42 -17.34 9.45
C GLU A 126 -2.11 -17.19 10.23
N ASP A 127 -2.21 -17.03 11.55
CA ASP A 127 -1.06 -16.97 12.41
C ASP A 127 -0.26 -18.28 12.38
N PRO A 128 1.06 -18.23 12.57
CA PRO A 128 1.86 -19.44 12.63
C PRO A 128 1.52 -20.26 13.87
N ILE A 129 1.52 -21.57 13.71
CA ILE A 129 1.42 -22.52 14.80
C ILE A 129 2.80 -23.12 15.02
N VAL A 130 3.30 -23.07 16.28
CA VAL A 130 4.55 -23.72 16.66
C VAL A 130 4.29 -24.93 17.53
N THR A 131 4.97 -26.03 17.22
CA THR A 131 4.96 -27.26 18.04
C THR A 131 6.39 -27.63 18.40
N VAL A 132 6.57 -28.24 19.57
CA VAL A 132 7.87 -28.73 20.05
C VAL A 132 7.83 -30.24 20.23
N SER A 133 8.85 -30.92 19.75
CA SER A 133 9.00 -32.37 19.88
C SER A 133 10.38 -32.72 20.48
N PRO A 134 10.43 -33.69 21.42
CA PRO A 134 9.32 -34.33 22.10
C PRO A 134 8.58 -33.35 23.03
N SER A 135 7.26 -33.55 23.23
CA SER A 135 6.43 -32.70 24.10
C SER A 135 6.61 -33.01 25.59
N ALA A 136 7.06 -34.21 25.89
CA ALA A 136 7.41 -34.67 27.23
C ALA A 136 8.48 -35.77 27.12
N LEU A 137 9.44 -35.76 28.05
CA LEU A 137 10.52 -36.74 28.10
C LEU A 137 11.05 -36.84 29.53
N THR A 138 11.42 -38.07 29.94
CA THR A 138 12.14 -38.35 31.18
C THR A 138 13.55 -38.81 30.83
N ILE A 139 14.55 -38.18 31.43
CA ILE A 139 15.97 -38.53 31.26
C ILE A 139 16.58 -38.82 32.60
N CYS A 140 17.68 -39.60 32.61
CA CYS A 140 18.47 -39.84 33.82
C CYS A 140 19.23 -38.58 34.26
N ASP A 141 19.65 -38.54 35.52
CA ASP A 141 20.52 -37.49 36.05
C ASP A 141 21.79 -37.36 35.22
N GLY A 142 22.13 -36.14 34.85
CA GLY A 142 23.28 -35.83 33.95
C GLY A 142 23.04 -36.17 32.48
N GLY A 143 21.86 -36.63 32.09
CA GLY A 143 21.49 -36.86 30.70
C GLY A 143 21.17 -35.59 29.95
N THR A 144 21.37 -35.59 28.62
CA THR A 144 21.00 -34.49 27.71
C THR A 144 19.90 -34.93 26.75
N THR A 145 19.15 -33.96 26.24
CA THR A 145 18.13 -34.22 25.20
C THR A 145 18.02 -33.04 24.25
N SER A 146 17.49 -33.30 23.06
CA SER A 146 17.26 -32.27 22.05
C SER A 146 15.79 -32.08 21.77
N PHE A 147 15.37 -30.83 21.70
CA PHE A 147 14.04 -30.41 21.27
C PHE A 147 14.10 -29.85 19.86
N THR A 148 13.05 -30.06 19.09
CA THR A 148 12.86 -29.50 17.76
C THR A 148 11.55 -28.71 17.71
N ALA A 149 11.63 -27.47 17.31
CA ALA A 149 10.45 -26.65 17.00
C ALA A 149 10.08 -26.80 15.53
N SER A 150 8.81 -27.07 15.26
CA SER A 150 8.21 -27.07 13.93
C SER A 150 7.17 -25.99 13.81
N VAL A 151 7.24 -25.18 12.74
CA VAL A 151 6.33 -24.07 12.47
C VAL A 151 5.52 -24.37 11.23
N THR A 152 4.21 -24.14 11.31
CA THR A 152 3.27 -24.25 10.18
C THR A 152 2.43 -22.99 10.10
N GLY A 153 2.02 -22.58 8.89
CA GLY A 153 1.29 -21.32 8.66
C GLY A 153 2.16 -20.08 8.78
N GLY A 154 1.53 -18.93 8.90
CA GLY A 154 2.20 -17.64 8.95
C GLY A 154 2.82 -17.20 7.63
N THR A 155 3.57 -16.11 7.66
CA THR A 155 4.33 -15.55 6.52
C THR A 155 5.64 -14.94 7.00
N GLY A 156 6.67 -14.98 6.13
CA GLY A 156 7.99 -14.42 6.44
C GLY A 156 9.00 -15.45 6.97
N THR A 157 10.13 -14.94 7.48
CA THR A 157 11.22 -15.76 8.02
C THR A 157 11.05 -15.96 9.52
N ASN A 158 11.13 -17.22 9.97
CA ASN A 158 11.05 -17.55 11.39
C ASN A 158 12.38 -17.24 12.10
N THR A 159 12.28 -16.67 13.29
CA THR A 159 13.36 -16.57 14.26
C THR A 159 12.97 -17.31 15.52
N PHE A 160 13.94 -17.99 16.15
CA PHE A 160 13.68 -18.84 17.30
C PHE A 160 14.41 -18.30 18.52
N GLN A 161 13.76 -18.28 19.68
CA GLN A 161 14.35 -18.05 20.98
C GLN A 161 13.81 -19.10 21.94
N TRP A 162 14.68 -20.02 22.32
CA TRP A 162 14.37 -21.02 23.37
C TRP A 162 14.41 -20.37 24.74
N GLN A 163 13.55 -20.83 25.63
CA GLN A 163 13.49 -20.38 27.03
C GLN A 163 13.37 -21.57 27.94
N SER A 164 14.05 -21.52 29.08
CA SER A 164 13.90 -22.45 30.19
C SER A 164 13.17 -21.77 31.37
N PHE A 165 12.31 -22.51 32.06
CA PHE A 165 11.61 -22.03 33.24
C PHE A 165 12.31 -22.56 34.51
N ASN A 166 12.73 -21.66 35.39
CA ASN A 166 13.43 -21.99 36.63
C ASN A 166 12.50 -22.15 37.84
N GLY A 167 11.18 -22.25 37.60
CA GLY A 167 10.14 -22.30 38.65
C GLY A 167 9.53 -20.94 39.01
N THR A 168 10.14 -19.83 38.55
CA THR A 168 9.65 -18.46 38.81
C THR A 168 9.58 -17.61 37.53
N ILE A 169 10.59 -17.64 36.70
CA ILE A 169 10.68 -16.85 35.47
C ILE A 169 11.22 -17.70 34.32
N TRP A 170 10.87 -17.25 33.09
CA TRP A 170 11.44 -17.78 31.85
C TRP A 170 12.76 -17.06 31.54
N GLY A 171 13.84 -17.82 31.36
CA GLY A 171 15.17 -17.34 30.96
C GLY A 171 15.53 -17.78 29.53
N ASN A 172 16.15 -16.91 28.77
CA ASN A 172 16.60 -17.23 27.42
C ASN A 172 17.73 -18.25 27.44
N VAL A 173 17.63 -19.27 26.58
CA VAL A 173 18.63 -20.32 26.38
C VAL A 173 18.79 -20.59 24.89
N GLY A 174 19.93 -21.23 24.51
CA GLY A 174 20.18 -21.60 23.11
C GLY A 174 20.46 -20.42 22.20
N THR A 175 20.40 -20.70 20.90
CA THR A 175 20.65 -19.75 19.81
C THR A 175 19.44 -19.71 18.87
N ASN A 176 19.45 -18.86 17.85
CA ASN A 176 18.38 -18.76 16.86
C ASN A 176 18.38 -19.98 15.91
N LEU A 177 18.09 -21.16 16.45
CA LEU A 177 17.93 -22.41 15.72
C LEU A 177 16.59 -23.05 16.07
N ASN A 178 16.02 -23.79 15.12
CA ASN A 178 14.81 -24.56 15.37
C ASN A 178 15.04 -25.78 16.28
N THR A 179 16.26 -26.05 16.69
CA THR A 179 16.65 -27.11 17.63
C THR A 179 17.35 -26.54 18.85
N TYR A 180 17.13 -27.15 19.99
CA TYR A 180 17.84 -26.85 21.24
C TYR A 180 18.20 -28.13 21.96
N THR A 181 19.45 -28.28 22.35
CA THR A 181 19.95 -29.39 23.19
C THR A 181 20.19 -28.88 24.60
N THR A 182 19.65 -29.57 25.61
CA THR A 182 19.88 -29.25 27.01
C THR A 182 21.37 -29.48 27.38
N PRO A 183 21.91 -28.68 28.29
CA PRO A 183 23.27 -28.89 28.81
C PRO A 183 23.42 -30.23 29.55
#